data_2a569940184c8c2a70e81388944a6323
#
_entry.id   2a569940184c8c2a70e81388944a6323
#
_cell.length_a   1.000
_cell.length_b   1.000
_cell.length_c   1.000
_cell.angle_alpha   90.00
_cell.angle_beta   90.00
_cell.angle_gamma   90.00
#
_symmetry.space_group_name_H-M   'P 1'
#
loop_
_entity.id
_entity.type
_entity.pdbx_description
1 polymer ?
#
loop_
_entity_poly.entity_id
_entity_poly.type
_entity_poly.pdbx_seq_one_letter_code
_entity_poly.pdbx_strand_id
1 'polypeptide(L)'
;MDVEKAIRTRRTHKAFGPRAVEPALLDELFELASWAPNHHLTNPWRFRVLGEHTRERLMSLAESQQPGAAVKLRRAPTLVAVTAHQSGEAEQDREDVLATAVAAYLVLLGAHARGFAGYWRTVALLEDPRARALLNMEAAETPLGLLYLGRAVQEQRVPERAPLSEVVSYLD
;
A
#
# COMPACT_ATOMS: atom_id res chain seq x y z
N MET A 1 -7.10 -0.14 -19.86
CA MET A 1 -5.62 0.08 -20.06
C MET A 1 -4.98 -1.30 -20.13
N ASP A 2 -4.08 -1.56 -21.08
CA ASP A 2 -3.33 -2.81 -21.10
C ASP A 2 -2.26 -2.85 -20.00
N VAL A 3 -1.77 -4.06 -19.70
CA VAL A 3 -0.86 -4.31 -18.57
C VAL A 3 0.47 -3.56 -18.74
N GLU A 4 1.06 -3.59 -19.93
CA GLU A 4 2.34 -2.94 -20.18
C GLU A 4 2.24 -1.43 -19.99
N LYS A 5 1.21 -0.81 -20.53
CA LYS A 5 0.94 0.62 -20.35
C LYS A 5 0.73 0.97 -18.88
N ALA A 6 -0.04 0.14 -18.14
CA ALA A 6 -0.26 0.36 -16.71
C ALA A 6 1.06 0.36 -15.93
N ILE A 7 1.91 -0.63 -16.16
CA ILE A 7 3.22 -0.77 -15.50
C ILE A 7 4.12 0.42 -15.85
N ARG A 8 4.22 0.79 -17.13
CA ARG A 8 5.10 1.87 -17.61
C ARG A 8 4.66 3.25 -17.16
N THR A 9 3.34 3.47 -16.98
CA THR A 9 2.79 4.81 -16.73
C THR A 9 2.39 5.06 -15.27
N ARG A 10 2.26 4.01 -14.44
CA ARG A 10 1.98 4.20 -13.01
C ARG A 10 3.08 5.03 -12.33
N ARG A 11 2.67 6.05 -11.58
CA ARG A 11 3.57 6.92 -10.81
C ARG A 11 3.14 6.99 -9.35
N THR A 12 4.09 7.35 -8.49
CA THR A 12 3.84 7.70 -7.10
C THR A 12 3.36 9.14 -7.04
N HIS A 13 2.17 9.35 -6.46
CA HIS A 13 1.59 10.68 -6.28
C HIS A 13 1.62 11.07 -4.80
N LYS A 14 1.90 12.33 -4.50
CA LYS A 14 1.95 12.87 -3.14
C LYS A 14 0.89 13.95 -2.89
N ALA A 15 0.10 14.28 -3.92
CA ALA A 15 -1.00 15.23 -3.85
C ALA A 15 -2.22 14.64 -4.54
N PHE A 16 -3.37 14.71 -3.86
CA PHE A 16 -4.63 14.10 -4.28
C PHE A 16 -5.78 15.08 -4.12
N GLY A 17 -6.81 14.92 -4.95
CA GLY A 17 -8.07 15.60 -4.78
C GLY A 17 -8.83 15.10 -3.54
N PRO A 18 -9.88 15.82 -3.12
CA PRO A 18 -10.55 15.56 -1.84
C PRO A 18 -11.48 14.34 -1.84
N ARG A 19 -11.88 13.85 -3.02
CA ARG A 19 -12.84 12.76 -3.14
C ARG A 19 -12.22 11.40 -2.81
N ALA A 20 -12.79 10.70 -1.85
CA ALA A 20 -12.42 9.35 -1.50
C ALA A 20 -12.69 8.37 -2.66
N VAL A 21 -12.00 7.24 -2.63
CA VAL A 21 -12.29 6.10 -3.52
C VAL A 21 -13.53 5.40 -3.01
N GLU A 22 -14.48 5.12 -3.89
CA GLU A 22 -15.74 4.45 -3.53
C GLU A 22 -15.49 3.04 -3.03
N PRO A 23 -16.25 2.56 -2.02
CA PRO A 23 -16.06 1.22 -1.46
C PRO A 23 -16.12 0.10 -2.50
N ALA A 24 -17.07 0.13 -3.44
CA ALA A 24 -17.19 -0.87 -4.48
C ALA A 24 -15.93 -0.97 -5.35
N LEU A 25 -15.28 0.16 -5.64
CA LEU A 25 -14.02 0.16 -6.38
C LEU A 25 -12.87 -0.39 -5.52
N LEU A 26 -12.85 -0.11 -4.21
CA LEU A 26 -11.86 -0.71 -3.31
C LEU A 26 -11.99 -2.23 -3.26
N ASP A 27 -13.22 -2.74 -3.21
CA ASP A 27 -13.50 -4.19 -3.24
C ASP A 27 -12.98 -4.84 -4.53
N GLU A 28 -13.21 -4.20 -5.70
CA GLU A 28 -12.62 -4.65 -6.97
C GLU A 28 -11.07 -4.66 -6.94
N LEU A 29 -10.46 -3.66 -6.32
CA LEU A 29 -8.99 -3.58 -6.23
C LEU A 29 -8.42 -4.65 -5.28
N PHE A 30 -9.12 -4.96 -4.20
CA PHE A 30 -8.70 -6.02 -3.27
C PHE A 30 -8.93 -7.41 -3.87
N GLU A 31 -9.99 -7.59 -4.65
CA GLU A 31 -10.21 -8.81 -5.41
C GLU A 31 -9.08 -9.04 -6.41
N LEU A 32 -8.67 -8.03 -7.20
CA LEU A 32 -7.49 -8.14 -8.07
C LEU A 32 -6.21 -8.44 -7.29
N ALA A 33 -6.04 -7.86 -6.11
CA ALA A 33 -4.86 -8.11 -5.27
C ALA A 33 -4.80 -9.55 -4.76
N SER A 34 -5.94 -10.21 -4.58
CA SER A 34 -6.01 -11.61 -4.15
C SER A 34 -5.43 -12.61 -5.16
N TRP A 35 -5.19 -12.17 -6.40
CA TRP A 35 -4.51 -12.95 -7.44
C TRP A 35 -2.98 -12.83 -7.40
N ALA A 36 -2.42 -12.19 -6.36
CA ALA A 36 -0.98 -12.19 -6.16
C ALA A 36 -0.44 -13.63 -6.00
N PRO A 37 0.73 -13.95 -6.57
CA PRO A 37 1.37 -15.24 -6.33
C PRO A 37 1.56 -15.47 -4.83
N ASN A 38 1.12 -16.64 -4.34
CA ASN A 38 1.18 -16.97 -2.93
C ASN A 38 1.45 -18.46 -2.75
N HIS A 39 2.62 -18.79 -2.19
CA HIS A 39 2.99 -20.16 -1.88
C HIS A 39 2.06 -20.72 -0.81
N HIS A 40 1.64 -21.96 -0.94
CA HIS A 40 0.69 -22.64 -0.07
C HIS A 40 -0.69 -21.99 0.08
N LEU A 41 -1.02 -20.96 -0.71
CA LEU A 41 -2.30 -20.24 -0.66
C LEU A 41 -2.69 -19.79 0.76
N THR A 42 -1.72 -19.28 1.51
CA THR A 42 -1.89 -18.78 2.89
C THR A 42 -2.76 -17.53 2.95
N ASN A 43 -2.88 -16.81 1.81
CA ASN A 43 -3.62 -15.55 1.69
C ASN A 43 -3.26 -14.55 2.82
N PRO A 44 -1.98 -14.17 2.94
CA PRO A 44 -1.46 -13.50 4.13
C PRO A 44 -1.85 -12.02 4.22
N TRP A 45 -2.23 -11.41 3.10
CA TRP A 45 -2.53 -9.98 3.03
C TRP A 45 -3.76 -9.60 3.85
N ARG A 46 -3.63 -8.51 4.60
CA ARG A 46 -4.72 -7.86 5.31
C ARG A 46 -4.77 -6.40 4.88
N PHE A 47 -5.91 -5.99 4.35
CA PHE A 47 -6.17 -4.60 3.94
C PHE A 47 -7.20 -3.98 4.89
N ARG A 48 -6.87 -2.84 5.49
CA ARG A 48 -7.77 -2.10 6.37
C ARG A 48 -7.96 -0.69 5.83
N VAL A 49 -9.16 -0.42 5.34
CA VAL A 49 -9.54 0.92 4.88
C VAL A 49 -9.83 1.77 6.10
N LEU A 50 -9.14 2.90 6.23
CA LEU A 50 -9.28 3.78 7.37
C LEU A 50 -10.51 4.68 7.19
N GLY A 51 -11.54 4.48 8.01
CA GLY A 51 -12.65 5.41 8.17
C GLY A 51 -12.19 6.72 8.83
N GLU A 52 -13.02 7.74 8.76
CA GLU A 52 -12.70 9.10 9.22
C GLU A 52 -12.20 9.13 10.67
N HIS A 53 -12.93 8.54 11.59
CA HIS A 53 -12.57 8.49 13.01
C HIS A 53 -11.22 7.79 13.27
N THR A 54 -11.00 6.62 12.64
CA THR A 54 -9.73 5.89 12.77
C THR A 54 -8.57 6.72 12.22
N ARG A 55 -8.80 7.38 11.11
CA ARG A 55 -7.81 8.25 10.46
C ARG A 55 -7.44 9.46 11.34
N GLU A 56 -8.42 10.11 11.95
CA GLU A 56 -8.18 11.22 12.87
C GLU A 56 -7.38 10.80 14.09
N ARG A 57 -7.72 9.67 14.70
CA ARG A 57 -6.96 9.12 15.83
C ARG A 57 -5.54 8.74 15.44
N LEU A 58 -5.34 8.15 14.25
CA LEU A 58 -4.00 7.83 13.75
C LEU A 58 -3.17 9.10 13.49
N MET A 59 -3.81 10.16 12.98
CA MET A 59 -3.16 11.47 12.79
C MET A 59 -2.78 12.10 14.13
N SER A 60 -3.64 12.05 15.13
CA SER A 60 -3.35 12.55 16.47
C SER A 60 -2.19 11.81 17.12
N LEU A 61 -2.15 10.48 16.95
CA LEU A 61 -1.04 9.66 17.42
C LEU A 61 0.26 10.02 16.72
N ALA A 62 0.25 10.17 15.38
CA ALA A 62 1.41 10.57 14.61
C ALA A 62 1.96 11.94 15.05
N GLU A 63 1.08 12.90 15.27
CA GLU A 63 1.43 14.25 15.72
C GLU A 63 2.05 14.26 17.11
N SER A 64 1.56 13.39 18.02
CA SER A 64 2.12 13.24 19.38
C SER A 64 3.54 12.66 19.40
N GLN A 65 3.88 11.86 18.37
CA GLN A 65 5.23 11.29 18.25
C GLN A 65 6.21 12.24 17.56
N GLN A 66 5.73 12.93 16.53
CA GLN A 66 6.56 13.85 15.75
C GLN A 66 5.70 15.01 15.23
N PRO A 67 5.98 16.25 15.66
CA PRO A 67 5.29 17.43 15.15
C PRO A 67 5.31 17.50 13.62
N GLY A 68 4.17 17.76 13.01
CA GLY A 68 3.98 17.80 11.56
C GLY A 68 3.82 16.44 10.88
N ALA A 69 3.85 15.32 11.60
CA ALA A 69 3.69 14.00 11.00
C ALA A 69 2.27 13.76 10.46
N ALA A 70 1.25 14.32 11.11
CA ALA A 70 -0.16 14.23 10.68
C ALA A 70 -0.38 14.78 9.27
N VAL A 71 0.36 15.80 8.85
CA VAL A 71 0.25 16.40 7.50
C VAL A 71 0.45 15.36 6.40
N LYS A 72 1.35 14.40 6.62
CA LYS A 72 1.62 13.34 5.65
C LYS A 72 0.43 12.38 5.50
N LEU A 73 -0.33 12.13 6.56
CA LEU A 73 -1.52 11.26 6.55
C LEU A 73 -2.75 11.94 5.91
N ARG A 74 -2.76 13.29 5.86
CA ARG A 74 -3.85 14.05 5.21
C ARG A 74 -3.76 14.12 3.70
N ARG A 75 -2.65 13.69 3.09
CA ARG A 75 -2.39 13.88 1.65
C ARG A 75 -3.40 13.22 0.73
N ALA A 76 -3.95 12.07 1.12
CA ALA A 76 -4.92 11.36 0.30
C ALA A 76 -6.25 11.21 1.04
N PRO A 77 -7.38 11.21 0.32
CA PRO A 77 -8.70 11.03 0.90
C PRO A 77 -8.95 9.60 1.37
N THR A 78 -8.29 8.61 0.78
CA THR A 78 -8.39 7.21 1.16
C THR A 78 -7.03 6.68 1.59
N LEU A 79 -6.99 6.09 2.79
CA LEU A 79 -5.84 5.39 3.34
C LEU A 79 -6.20 3.93 3.58
N VAL A 80 -5.30 3.03 3.19
CA VAL A 80 -5.43 1.59 3.45
C VAL A 80 -4.18 1.10 4.15
N ALA A 81 -4.31 0.56 5.35
CA ALA A 81 -3.22 -0.13 6.01
C ALA A 81 -3.05 -1.53 5.42
N VAL A 82 -1.81 -1.92 5.16
CA VAL A 82 -1.44 -3.23 4.62
C VAL A 82 -0.55 -3.94 5.61
N THR A 83 -0.94 -5.16 5.97
CA THR A 83 -0.16 -6.05 6.83
C THR A 83 -0.12 -7.44 6.24
N ALA A 84 0.93 -8.20 6.55
CA ALA A 84 1.03 -9.62 6.28
C ALA A 84 0.78 -10.42 7.57
N HIS A 85 -0.14 -11.38 7.51
CA HIS A 85 -0.30 -12.35 8.59
C HIS A 85 0.88 -13.32 8.60
N GLN A 86 1.35 -13.68 9.78
CA GLN A 86 2.52 -14.53 9.98
C GLN A 86 2.09 -15.86 10.60
N SER A 87 2.69 -16.94 10.14
CA SER A 87 2.45 -18.30 10.65
C SER A 87 3.31 -18.63 11.89
N GLY A 88 4.43 -17.92 12.05
CA GLY A 88 5.50 -18.22 13.00
C GLY A 88 6.62 -19.09 12.41
N GLU A 89 6.48 -19.55 11.16
CA GLU A 89 7.50 -20.28 10.44
C GLU A 89 8.31 -19.30 9.57
N ALA A 90 9.58 -19.11 9.89
CA ALA A 90 10.39 -18.00 9.35
C ALA A 90 10.49 -17.97 7.81
N GLU A 91 10.49 -19.13 7.15
CA GLU A 91 10.54 -19.21 5.69
C GLU A 91 9.20 -18.78 5.07
N GLN A 92 8.10 -19.35 5.59
CA GLN A 92 6.74 -18.99 5.15
C GLN A 92 6.44 -17.51 5.43
N ASP A 93 6.82 -17.01 6.59
CA ASP A 93 6.59 -15.60 6.98
C ASP A 93 7.31 -14.63 6.02
N ARG A 94 8.52 -14.97 5.58
CA ARG A 94 9.23 -14.18 4.57
C ARG A 94 8.52 -14.21 3.21
N GLU A 95 8.06 -15.38 2.78
CA GLU A 95 7.30 -15.54 1.54
C GLU A 95 5.96 -14.78 1.59
N ASP A 96 5.28 -14.83 2.73
CA ASP A 96 4.01 -14.15 2.95
C ASP A 96 4.16 -12.62 2.93
N VAL A 97 5.26 -12.07 3.44
CA VAL A 97 5.59 -10.66 3.30
C VAL A 97 5.79 -10.28 1.82
N LEU A 98 6.52 -11.10 1.05
CA LEU A 98 6.75 -10.87 -0.38
C LEU A 98 5.42 -10.95 -1.18
N ALA A 99 4.60 -11.96 -0.91
CA ALA A 99 3.28 -12.12 -1.52
C ALA A 99 2.38 -10.90 -1.22
N THR A 100 2.36 -10.45 0.05
CA THR A 100 1.61 -9.26 0.47
C THR A 100 2.13 -7.98 -0.22
N ALA A 101 3.44 -7.86 -0.44
CA ALA A 101 4.01 -6.74 -1.17
C ALA A 101 3.55 -6.71 -2.63
N VAL A 102 3.47 -7.89 -3.28
CA VAL A 102 2.91 -8.00 -4.63
C VAL A 102 1.42 -7.64 -4.64
N ALA A 103 0.63 -8.15 -3.68
CA ALA A 103 -0.78 -7.81 -3.55
C ALA A 103 -0.99 -6.29 -3.38
N ALA A 104 -0.20 -5.62 -2.53
CA ALA A 104 -0.23 -4.17 -2.37
C ALA A 104 0.10 -3.43 -3.67
N TYR A 105 1.06 -3.93 -4.45
CA TYR A 105 1.38 -3.36 -5.76
C TYR A 105 0.23 -3.54 -6.76
N LEU A 106 -0.46 -4.69 -6.76
CA LEU A 106 -1.63 -4.92 -7.62
C LEU A 106 -2.78 -3.97 -7.30
N VAL A 107 -3.02 -3.62 -6.03
CA VAL A 107 -3.96 -2.53 -5.67
C VAL A 107 -3.57 -1.23 -6.35
N LEU A 108 -2.30 -0.83 -6.29
CA LEU A 108 -1.83 0.42 -6.91
C LEU A 108 -1.93 0.38 -8.44
N LEU A 109 -1.62 -0.76 -9.05
CA LEU A 109 -1.67 -0.94 -10.50
C LEU A 109 -3.12 -0.93 -10.99
N GLY A 110 -4.00 -1.64 -10.30
CA GLY A 110 -5.43 -1.68 -10.58
C GLY A 110 -6.09 -0.31 -10.43
N ALA A 111 -5.72 0.46 -9.39
CA ALA A 111 -6.17 1.83 -9.19
C ALA A 111 -5.71 2.73 -10.35
N HIS A 112 -4.44 2.63 -10.77
CA HIS A 112 -3.90 3.39 -11.89
C HIS A 112 -4.63 3.07 -13.20
N ALA A 113 -4.89 1.80 -13.49
CA ALA A 113 -5.62 1.38 -14.69
C ALA A 113 -7.04 1.98 -14.76
N ARG A 114 -7.63 2.34 -13.61
CA ARG A 114 -8.95 2.98 -13.46
C ARG A 114 -8.87 4.51 -13.30
N GLY A 115 -7.68 5.11 -13.55
CA GLY A 115 -7.48 6.56 -13.51
C GLY A 115 -7.37 7.14 -12.10
N PHE A 116 -7.05 6.32 -11.11
CA PHE A 116 -6.72 6.77 -9.77
C PHE A 116 -5.20 6.83 -9.58
N ALA A 117 -4.78 7.69 -8.68
CA ALA A 117 -3.39 7.82 -8.25
C ALA A 117 -3.15 7.02 -6.97
N GLY A 118 -1.93 6.54 -6.81
CA GLY A 118 -1.53 5.81 -5.62
C GLY A 118 -0.13 6.16 -5.12
N TYR A 119 0.07 5.91 -3.83
CA TYR A 119 1.36 6.00 -3.16
C TYR A 119 1.43 4.93 -2.08
N TRP A 120 2.45 4.10 -2.10
CA TRP A 120 2.77 3.19 -0.99
C TRP A 120 3.87 3.80 -0.15
N ARG A 121 3.60 3.92 1.13
CA ARG A 121 4.55 4.47 2.10
C ARG A 121 4.72 3.52 3.28
N THR A 122 5.96 3.11 3.54
CA THR A 122 6.32 2.50 4.82
C THR A 122 6.23 3.56 5.92
N VAL A 123 5.64 3.20 7.06
CA VAL A 123 5.34 4.14 8.14
C VAL A 123 5.64 3.44 9.46
N ALA A 124 6.73 3.85 10.12
CA ALA A 124 7.13 3.31 11.41
C ALA A 124 6.04 3.43 12.50
N LEU A 125 5.12 4.39 12.35
CA LEU A 125 3.95 4.53 13.21
C LEU A 125 3.14 3.23 13.37
N LEU A 126 3.11 2.39 12.33
CA LEU A 126 2.33 1.13 12.35
C LEU A 126 2.96 0.07 13.27
N GLU A 127 4.19 0.25 13.72
CA GLU A 127 4.83 -0.58 14.73
C GLU A 127 4.44 -0.17 16.18
N ASP A 128 3.90 1.05 16.36
CA ASP A 128 3.45 1.50 17.66
C ASP A 128 2.26 0.66 18.15
N PRO A 129 2.30 0.10 19.37
CA PRO A 129 1.20 -0.71 19.91
C PRO A 129 -0.15 -0.01 19.89
N ARG A 130 -0.18 1.32 20.05
CA ARG A 130 -1.42 2.13 20.01
C ARG A 130 -1.98 2.20 18.59
N ALA A 131 -1.12 2.32 17.57
CA ALA A 131 -1.54 2.27 16.17
C ALA A 131 -2.03 0.88 15.79
N ARG A 132 -1.32 -0.17 16.24
CA ARG A 132 -1.72 -1.57 16.03
C ARG A 132 -3.10 -1.84 16.63
N ALA A 133 -3.32 -1.43 17.88
CA ALA A 133 -4.62 -1.55 18.56
C ALA A 133 -5.72 -0.77 17.83
N LEU A 134 -5.44 0.48 17.42
CA LEU A 134 -6.38 1.32 16.67
C LEU A 134 -6.81 0.69 15.34
N LEU A 135 -5.91 -0.01 14.68
CA LEU A 135 -6.15 -0.66 13.39
C LEU A 135 -6.56 -2.14 13.53
N ASN A 136 -6.83 -2.62 14.74
CA ASN A 136 -7.14 -4.03 15.03
C ASN A 136 -6.13 -5.00 14.36
N MET A 137 -4.84 -4.68 14.46
CA MET A 137 -3.80 -5.57 13.99
C MET A 137 -3.56 -6.67 15.02
N GLU A 138 -3.50 -7.90 14.56
CA GLU A 138 -3.14 -9.05 15.40
C GLU A 138 -1.64 -9.01 15.73
N ALA A 139 -1.26 -9.69 16.83
CA ALA A 139 0.15 -9.80 17.20
C ALA A 139 1.00 -10.45 16.10
N ALA A 140 0.41 -11.42 15.39
CA ALA A 140 1.01 -12.17 14.30
C ALA A 140 0.99 -11.42 12.95
N GLU A 141 0.78 -10.12 12.93
CA GLU A 141 0.81 -9.35 11.68
C GLU A 141 2.05 -8.46 11.59
N THR A 142 2.68 -8.45 10.42
CA THR A 142 3.79 -7.54 10.09
C THR A 142 3.27 -6.40 9.21
N PRO A 143 3.40 -5.13 9.62
CA PRO A 143 2.95 -4.01 8.81
C PRO A 143 3.88 -3.75 7.61
N LEU A 144 3.29 -3.61 6.42
CA LEU A 144 4.00 -3.24 5.20
C LEU A 144 3.87 -1.76 4.86
N GLY A 145 2.94 -1.06 5.49
CA GLY A 145 2.74 0.37 5.33
C GLY A 145 1.31 0.79 4.99
N LEU A 146 1.19 1.99 4.45
CA LEU A 146 -0.07 2.59 4.04
C LEU A 146 -0.12 2.80 2.54
N LEU A 147 -1.22 2.43 1.90
CA LEU A 147 -1.56 2.87 0.55
C LEU A 147 -2.41 4.13 0.65
N TYR A 148 -2.01 5.14 -0.10
CA TYR A 148 -2.69 6.42 -0.27
C TYR A 148 -3.35 6.36 -1.64
N LEU A 149 -4.66 6.52 -1.71
CA LEU A 149 -5.44 6.43 -2.94
C LEU A 149 -6.34 7.65 -3.11
N GLY A 150 -6.53 8.07 -4.36
CA GLY A 150 -7.40 9.19 -4.73
C GLY A 150 -7.17 9.62 -6.17
N ARG A 151 -7.80 10.74 -6.59
CA ARG A 151 -7.53 11.33 -7.91
C ARG A 151 -6.27 12.18 -7.85
N ALA A 152 -5.40 12.07 -8.85
CA ALA A 152 -4.24 12.95 -8.97
C ALA A 152 -4.67 14.40 -9.24
N VAL A 153 -3.97 15.37 -8.64
CA VAL A 153 -4.16 16.80 -8.91
C VAL A 153 -3.01 17.41 -9.69
N GLN A 154 -1.98 16.61 -9.98
CA GLN A 154 -0.83 17.04 -10.78
C GLN A 154 -0.22 15.83 -11.51
N GLU A 155 0.40 16.09 -12.64
CA GLU A 155 1.20 15.10 -13.34
C GLU A 155 2.51 14.83 -12.61
N GLN A 156 3.05 13.62 -12.81
CA GLN A 156 4.34 13.22 -12.23
C GLN A 156 5.39 13.09 -13.33
N ARG A 157 6.59 13.57 -13.06
CA ARG A 157 7.74 13.36 -13.94
C ARG A 157 7.97 11.87 -14.17
N VAL A 158 8.31 11.51 -15.41
CA VAL A 158 8.79 10.15 -15.73
C VAL A 158 10.19 9.99 -15.12
N PRO A 159 10.40 9.01 -14.23
CA PRO A 159 11.71 8.77 -13.63
C PRO A 159 12.63 8.11 -14.64
N GLU A 160 13.89 8.45 -14.60
CA GLU A 160 14.93 7.67 -15.23
C GLU A 160 15.08 6.33 -14.51
N ARG A 161 15.37 5.29 -15.27
CA ARG A 161 15.64 3.94 -14.74
C ARG A 161 17.08 3.56 -15.09
N ALA A 162 17.70 2.79 -14.22
CA ALA A 162 19.00 2.21 -14.52
C ALA A 162 18.94 1.40 -15.82
N PRO A 163 20.01 1.40 -16.63
CA PRO A 163 20.11 0.54 -17.79
C PRO A 163 19.98 -0.94 -17.41
N LEU A 164 19.40 -1.75 -18.29
CA LEU A 164 19.24 -3.19 -18.02
C LEU A 164 20.57 -3.89 -17.71
N SER A 165 21.67 -3.43 -18.28
CA SER A 165 23.02 -3.97 -18.04
C SER A 165 23.51 -3.84 -16.59
N GLU A 166 22.90 -2.94 -15.79
CA GLU A 166 23.25 -2.80 -14.37
C GLU A 166 22.45 -3.74 -13.46
N VAL A 167 21.36 -4.31 -13.96
CA VAL A 167 20.41 -5.09 -13.15
C VAL A 167 20.12 -6.48 -13.70
N VAL A 168 20.65 -6.80 -14.89
CA VAL A 168 20.47 -8.11 -15.53
C VAL A 168 21.84 -8.67 -15.91
N SER A 169 22.09 -9.91 -15.52
CA SER A 169 23.26 -10.69 -15.96
C SER A 169 22.79 -11.98 -16.59
N TYR A 170 23.41 -12.36 -17.71
CA TYR A 170 23.26 -13.66 -18.35
C TYR A 170 24.46 -14.51 -17.94
N LEU A 171 24.19 -15.64 -17.28
CA LEU A 171 25.20 -16.56 -16.81
C LEU A 171 25.29 -17.74 -17.81
N ASP A 172 26.52 -18.17 -18.14
CA ASP A 172 26.79 -19.33 -18.99
C ASP A 172 26.57 -20.64 -18.23
#